data_fdf6b625eafa6e2661ebad8429335cb4
#
_entry.id   fdf6b625eafa6e2661ebad8429335cb4
#
_cell.length_a   1.000
_cell.length_b   1.000
_cell.length_c   1.000
_cell.angle_alpha   90.00
_cell.angle_beta   90.00
_cell.angle_gamma   90.00
#
_symmetry.space_group_name_H-M   'P 1'
#
loop_
_entity.id
_entity.type
_entity.pdbx_description
1 polymer ?
#
loop_
_entity_poly.entity_id
_entity_poly.type
_entity_poly.pdbx_seq_one_letter_code
_entity_poly.pdbx_strand_id
1 'polypeptide(L)'
;MPKAKASKAQPKAQDPVKVDPKHYKVEVENKQVRVLRVSYGPYEKSVMHGLPATVAVFLSEGRARFTFPDGKTEERSWTARQSLFIPAETHLPENLTDKPLELVLVELKT
;
A
#
# COMPACT_ATOMS: atom_id res chain seq x y z
N MET A 1 -11.79 -6.96 21.11
CA MET A 1 -11.78 -6.84 20.78
C MET A 1 -11.72 -6.54 20.37
N PRO A 2 -11.53 -6.42 20.22
CA PRO A 2 -11.46 -6.13 19.63
C PRO A 2 -11.11 -6.01 18.92
N LYS A 3 -11.07 -6.03 18.72
CA LYS A 3 -10.85 -5.89 18.01
C LYS A 3 -10.66 -5.77 17.23
N ALA A 4 -10.56 -5.65 17.16
CA ALA A 4 -10.49 -5.59 16.38
C ALA A 4 -10.13 -5.44 15.76
N LYS A 5 -10.12 -5.58 15.70
CA LYS A 5 -9.82 -5.40 15.18
C LYS A 5 -9.34 -5.56 14.49
N ALA A 6 -9.06 -5.64 14.58
CA ALA A 6 -8.73 -5.86 13.94
C ALA A 6 -8.44 -6.07 13.25
N SER A 7 -8.47 -6.13 13.28
CA SER A 7 -8.38 -6.44 12.63
C SER A 7 -8.22 -6.68 12.05
N LYS A 8 -8.29 -6.29 12.01
CA LYS A 8 -8.36 -6.84 11.66
C LYS A 8 -7.61 -7.63 11.11
N ALA A 9 -7.12 -7.92 11.70
CA ALA A 9 -6.32 -8.90 11.39
C ALA A 9 -5.99 -9.43 10.11
N GLN A 10 -6.68 -9.40 9.41
CA GLN A 10 -6.48 -9.71 8.05
C GLN A 10 -5.10 -9.40 7.51
N PRO A 11 -4.37 -8.45 8.03
CA PRO A 11 -3.08 -8.09 7.44
C PRO A 11 -2.10 -9.23 7.31
N LYS A 12 -2.06 -10.12 8.27
CA LYS A 12 -1.05 -11.16 8.18
C LYS A 12 -1.32 -12.17 7.09
N ALA A 13 -2.57 -12.35 6.69
CA ALA A 13 -2.88 -13.27 5.62
C ALA A 13 -2.63 -12.64 4.25
N GLN A 14 -2.48 -11.32 4.20
CA GLN A 14 -2.46 -10.60 2.94
C GLN A 14 -1.33 -9.59 2.88
N ASP A 15 -0.17 -10.01 3.35
CA ASP A 15 1.04 -9.20 3.24
C ASP A 15 1.34 -8.96 1.77
N PRO A 16 1.41 -7.71 1.31
CA PRO A 16 1.63 -7.42 -0.11
C PRO A 16 2.93 -8.01 -0.65
N VAL A 17 3.98 -8.11 0.16
CA VAL A 17 5.24 -8.70 -0.29
C VAL A 17 5.06 -10.16 -0.63
N LYS A 18 4.14 -10.85 0.04
CA LYS A 18 3.89 -12.26 -0.20
C LYS A 18 2.89 -12.49 -1.33
N VAL A 19 1.84 -11.68 -1.39
CA VAL A 19 0.79 -11.91 -2.39
C VAL A 19 1.01 -11.15 -3.68
N ASP A 20 1.88 -10.12 -3.66
CA ASP A 20 2.16 -9.32 -4.85
C ASP A 20 3.63 -8.92 -4.90
N PRO A 21 4.55 -9.89 -4.96
CA PRO A 21 5.99 -9.58 -4.97
C PRO A 21 6.42 -8.85 -6.23
N LYS A 22 5.61 -8.86 -7.27
CA LYS A 22 5.92 -8.12 -8.49
C LYS A 22 5.98 -6.63 -8.21
N HIS A 23 5.07 -6.11 -7.38
CA HIS A 23 4.96 -4.68 -7.14
C HIS A 23 5.59 -4.23 -5.83
N TYR A 24 5.76 -5.13 -4.85
CA TYR A 24 6.20 -4.78 -3.49
C TYR A 24 7.47 -5.52 -3.11
N LYS A 25 8.54 -4.76 -2.84
CA LYS A 25 9.83 -5.35 -2.49
C LYS A 25 10.35 -4.74 -1.20
N VAL A 26 10.89 -5.58 -0.32
CA VAL A 26 11.48 -5.12 0.93
C VAL A 26 12.85 -4.53 0.64
N GLU A 27 13.10 -3.30 1.10
CA GLU A 27 14.41 -2.67 0.99
C GLU A 27 15.16 -2.69 2.31
N VAL A 28 14.45 -2.39 3.40
CA VAL A 28 15.04 -2.33 4.73
C VAL A 28 14.04 -2.90 5.70
N GLU A 29 14.51 -3.65 6.67
CA GLU A 29 13.64 -4.15 7.73
C GLU A 29 14.40 -4.27 9.02
N ASN A 30 13.82 -3.75 10.12
CA ASN A 30 14.38 -3.91 11.44
C ASN A 30 13.23 -4.05 12.43
N LYS A 31 13.51 -3.87 13.73
CA LYS A 31 12.48 -4.04 14.76
C LYS A 31 11.40 -2.96 14.71
N GLN A 32 11.69 -1.83 14.11
CA GLN A 32 10.81 -0.65 14.18
C GLN A 32 10.05 -0.40 12.89
N VAL A 33 10.65 -0.71 11.74
CA VAL A 33 10.05 -0.41 10.44
C VAL A 33 10.34 -1.51 9.44
N ARG A 34 9.50 -1.58 8.43
CA ARG A 34 9.79 -2.31 7.20
C ARG A 34 9.57 -1.34 6.06
N VAL A 35 10.63 -1.11 5.25
CA VAL A 35 10.58 -0.17 4.14
C VAL A 35 10.39 -0.96 2.86
N LEU A 36 9.34 -0.62 2.11
CA LEU A 36 9.01 -1.27 0.84
C LEU A 36 9.21 -0.30 -0.31
N ARG A 37 9.85 -0.78 -1.37
CA ARG A 37 9.85 -0.10 -2.65
C ARG A 37 8.67 -0.64 -3.45
N VAL A 38 7.84 0.27 -3.98
CA VAL A 38 6.62 -0.10 -4.69
C VAL A 38 6.65 0.50 -6.08
N SER A 39 6.32 -0.32 -7.07
CA SER A 39 6.36 0.11 -8.46
C SER A 39 5.23 -0.56 -9.24
N TYR A 40 4.42 0.25 -9.92
CA TYR A 40 3.34 -0.22 -10.80
C TYR A 40 3.57 0.33 -12.19
N GLY A 41 3.46 -0.51 -13.20
CA GLY A 41 3.43 -0.02 -14.58
C GLY A 41 2.08 0.59 -14.92
N PRO A 42 1.95 1.14 -16.15
CA PRO A 42 0.70 1.77 -16.59
C PRO A 42 -0.49 0.82 -16.42
N TYR A 43 -1.54 1.31 -15.77
CA TYR A 43 -2.81 0.60 -15.58
C TYR A 43 -2.70 -0.74 -14.85
N GLU A 44 -1.56 -1.02 -14.22
CA GLU A 44 -1.39 -2.27 -13.48
C GLU A 44 -2.18 -2.25 -12.18
N LYS A 45 -2.57 -3.44 -11.76
CA LYS A 45 -3.46 -3.66 -10.64
C LYS A 45 -2.83 -4.68 -9.72
N SER A 46 -2.97 -4.47 -8.44
CA SER A 46 -2.46 -5.39 -7.43
C SER A 46 -3.49 -6.50 -7.15
N VAL A 47 -3.36 -7.11 -5.99
CA VAL A 47 -4.37 -8.00 -5.42
C VAL A 47 -4.71 -7.44 -4.05
N MET A 48 -5.82 -7.88 -3.49
CA MET A 48 -6.22 -7.40 -2.16
C MET A 48 -5.16 -7.75 -1.15
N HIS A 49 -4.72 -6.76 -0.36
CA HIS A 49 -3.70 -6.96 0.65
C HIS A 49 -3.87 -5.96 1.79
N GLY A 50 -3.19 -6.21 2.90
CA GLY A 50 -3.27 -5.37 4.08
C GLY A 50 -1.93 -4.75 4.40
N LEU A 51 -1.98 -3.52 4.90
CA LEU A 51 -0.81 -2.79 5.37
C LEU A 51 -1.07 -2.30 6.79
N PRO A 52 -0.04 -2.30 7.66
CA PRO A 52 -0.15 -1.64 8.95
C PRO A 52 -0.13 -0.13 8.74
N ALA A 53 -0.12 0.64 9.82
CA ALA A 53 0.09 2.07 9.73
C ALA A 53 1.40 2.34 8.98
N THR A 54 1.38 3.25 8.03
CA THR A 54 2.45 3.42 7.05
C THR A 54 2.63 4.88 6.71
N VAL A 55 3.89 5.28 6.49
CA VAL A 55 4.19 6.57 5.88
C VAL A 55 4.52 6.30 4.42
N ALA A 56 3.76 6.90 3.50
CA ALA A 56 4.00 6.76 2.08
C ALA A 56 4.76 7.99 1.58
N VAL A 57 5.82 7.76 0.80
CA VAL A 57 6.60 8.83 0.16
C VAL A 57 6.51 8.59 -1.33
N PHE A 58 5.88 9.49 -2.05
CA PHE A 58 5.63 9.32 -3.49
C PHE A 58 6.81 9.83 -4.29
N LEU A 59 7.36 8.96 -5.15
CA LEU A 59 8.50 9.32 -5.98
C LEU A 59 8.04 9.87 -7.33
N SER A 60 6.82 9.58 -7.72
CA SER A 60 6.22 10.10 -8.94
C SER A 60 4.82 10.61 -8.62
N GLU A 61 4.35 11.53 -9.43
CA GLU A 61 2.93 11.90 -9.33
C GLU A 61 2.09 10.71 -9.79
N GLY A 62 0.85 10.66 -9.35
CA GLY A 62 0.00 9.55 -9.74
C GLY A 62 -1.43 9.67 -9.29
N ARG A 63 -2.22 8.72 -9.76
CA ARG A 63 -3.62 8.57 -9.38
C ARG A 63 -3.94 7.10 -9.37
N ALA A 64 -4.59 6.64 -8.32
CA ALA A 64 -4.91 5.23 -8.16
C ALA A 64 -6.32 5.06 -7.64
N ARG A 65 -6.92 3.93 -7.97
CA ARG A 65 -8.18 3.51 -7.39
C ARG A 65 -7.88 2.43 -6.35
N PHE A 66 -8.50 2.59 -5.19
CA PHE A 66 -8.37 1.61 -4.12
C PHE A 66 -9.73 0.95 -3.92
N THR A 67 -9.77 -0.38 -4.05
CA THR A 67 -10.98 -1.15 -3.80
C THR A 67 -10.84 -1.78 -2.42
N PHE A 68 -11.88 -1.64 -1.60
CA PHE A 68 -11.89 -2.16 -0.23
C PHE A 68 -12.64 -3.49 -0.17
N PRO A 69 -12.48 -4.25 0.93
CA PRO A 69 -13.10 -5.58 1.01
C PRO A 69 -14.62 -5.60 0.84
N ASP A 70 -15.30 -4.49 1.18
CA ASP A 70 -16.76 -4.39 1.00
C ASP A 70 -17.16 -4.03 -0.42
N GLY A 71 -16.19 -3.89 -1.33
CA GLY A 71 -16.45 -3.57 -2.73
C GLY A 71 -16.50 -2.08 -3.03
N LYS A 72 -16.44 -1.24 -2.02
CA LYS A 72 -16.40 0.21 -2.25
C LYS A 72 -15.04 0.61 -2.81
N THR A 73 -15.03 1.71 -3.56
CA THR A 73 -13.80 2.22 -4.16
C THR A 73 -13.58 3.67 -3.79
N GLU A 74 -12.32 4.07 -3.84
CA GLU A 74 -11.93 5.45 -3.58
C GLU A 74 -10.76 5.78 -4.50
N GLU A 75 -10.80 6.94 -5.15
CA GLU A 75 -9.67 7.42 -5.94
C GLU A 75 -8.86 8.39 -5.12
N ARG A 76 -7.54 8.26 -5.22
CA ARG A 76 -6.58 9.13 -4.54
C ARG A 76 -5.56 9.61 -5.55
N SER A 77 -5.13 10.86 -5.40
CA SER A 77 -4.12 11.47 -6.25
C SER A 77 -3.04 12.09 -5.38
N TRP A 78 -1.83 12.19 -5.94
CA TRP A 78 -0.72 12.79 -5.21
C TRP A 78 0.28 13.37 -6.19
N THR A 79 1.12 14.26 -5.67
CA THR A 79 2.22 14.85 -6.45
C THR A 79 3.52 14.15 -6.09
N ALA A 80 4.52 14.27 -6.97
CA ALA A 80 5.85 13.76 -6.68
C ALA A 80 6.39 14.46 -5.42
N ARG A 81 7.08 13.69 -4.57
CA ARG A 81 7.71 14.13 -3.33
C ARG A 81 6.72 14.38 -2.18
N GLN A 82 5.45 14.10 -2.40
CA GLN A 82 4.46 14.23 -1.34
C GLN A 82 4.61 13.05 -0.37
N SER A 83 4.38 13.31 0.92
CA SER A 83 4.33 12.26 1.94
C SER A 83 2.96 12.25 2.59
N LEU A 84 2.48 11.06 2.93
CA LEU A 84 1.21 10.89 3.62
C LEU A 84 1.36 9.84 4.72
N PHE A 85 0.66 10.05 5.83
CA PHE A 85 0.45 8.99 6.79
C PHE A 85 -0.84 8.26 6.43
N ILE A 86 -0.77 6.94 6.36
CA ILE A 86 -1.91 6.11 6.02
C ILE A 86 -2.16 5.16 7.19
N PRO A 87 -3.33 5.21 7.84
CA PRO A 87 -3.66 4.24 8.89
C PRO A 87 -3.69 2.82 8.32
N ALA A 88 -3.65 1.83 9.19
CA ALA A 88 -3.74 0.43 8.76
C ALA A 88 -4.97 0.26 7.86
N GLU A 89 -4.80 -0.44 6.77
CA GLU A 89 -5.85 -0.52 5.74
C GLU A 89 -5.70 -1.81 4.94
N THR A 90 -6.83 -2.38 4.52
CA THR A 90 -6.86 -3.49 3.57
C THR A 90 -7.49 -2.98 2.30
N HIS A 91 -6.80 -3.18 1.18
CA HIS A 91 -7.24 -2.60 -0.08
C HIS A 91 -6.62 -3.30 -1.28
N LEU A 92 -7.14 -2.97 -2.45
CA LEU A 92 -6.61 -3.42 -3.73
C LEU A 92 -6.34 -2.19 -4.58
N PRO A 93 -5.07 -1.80 -4.78
CA PRO A 93 -4.72 -0.61 -5.57
C PRO A 93 -4.64 -0.92 -7.06
N GLU A 94 -4.95 0.12 -7.85
CA GLU A 94 -4.85 0.04 -9.31
C GLU A 94 -4.34 1.40 -9.82
N ASN A 95 -3.26 1.36 -10.61
CA ASN A 95 -2.74 2.57 -11.25
C ASN A 95 -3.68 2.99 -12.37
N LEU A 96 -4.26 4.19 -12.28
CA LEU A 96 -5.23 4.67 -13.24
C LEU A 96 -4.61 5.50 -14.36
N THR A 97 -3.26 5.54 -14.44
CA THR A 97 -2.59 6.37 -15.42
C THR A 97 -1.78 5.52 -16.39
N ASP A 98 -1.38 6.14 -17.49
CA ASP A 98 -0.54 5.49 -18.51
C ASP A 98 0.95 5.68 -18.22
N LYS A 99 1.30 6.07 -16.99
CA LYS A 99 2.68 6.27 -16.56
C LYS A 99 3.03 5.38 -15.39
N PRO A 100 4.31 5.01 -15.24
CA PRO A 100 4.71 4.24 -14.08
C PRO A 100 4.47 5.02 -12.80
N LEU A 101 4.19 4.29 -11.74
CA LEU A 101 3.92 4.83 -10.43
C LEU A 101 4.93 4.24 -9.47
N GLU A 102 5.68 5.09 -8.75
CA GLU A 102 6.68 4.63 -7.79
C GLU A 102 6.53 5.32 -6.45
N LEU A 103 6.66 4.57 -5.38
CA LEU A 103 6.63 5.13 -4.04
C LEU A 103 7.41 4.25 -3.08
N VAL A 104 7.69 4.82 -1.92
CA VAL A 104 8.30 4.11 -0.80
C VAL A 104 7.29 4.08 0.33
N LEU A 105 7.08 2.92 0.92
CA LEU A 105 6.21 2.77 2.08
C LEU A 105 7.07 2.43 3.28
N VAL A 106 6.91 3.21 4.35
CA VAL A 106 7.57 2.92 5.61
C VAL A 106 6.52 2.37 6.55
N GLU A 107 6.49 1.04 6.68
CA GLU A 107 5.54 0.37 7.57
C GLU A 107 6.04 0.44 9.00
N LEU A 108 5.19 0.84 9.91
CA LEU A 108 5.54 0.97 11.32
C LEU A 108 5.23 -0.32 12.05
N LYS A 109 6.20 -0.78 12.85
CA LYS A 109 6.07 -2.02 13.61
C LYS A 109 5.84 -1.69 15.08
N THR A 110 4.74 -1.10 15.41
CA THR A 110 4.48 -0.72 16.79
C THR A 110 3.50 -1.66 17.49
#